data_a58b05e566dc486c0c3a982995bd0215
#
_entry.id   a58b05e566dc486c0c3a982995bd0215
#
_cell.length_a   1.000
_cell.length_b   1.000
_cell.length_c   1.000
_cell.angle_alpha   90.00
_cell.angle_beta   90.00
_cell.angle_gamma   90.00
#
_symmetry.space_group_name_H-M   'P 1'
#
loop_
_entity.id
_entity.type
_entity.pdbx_description
1 polymer ?
#
loop_
_entity_poly.entity_id
_entity_poly.type
_entity_poly.pdbx_seq_one_letter_code
_entity_poly.pdbx_strand_id
1 'polypeptide(L)'
;MFERWGLDEGEFVIKQVICKSCVYRDANDVLLCSKYEDEIPSKILLGNEECKFFKVKKNIVLDGIMGLAVGDALGVPVEFESRENLRNNPVKGMMGYGTYNQPEGTWSDDTSLTLCLLEALIEREYKVTSLANKFVKWYQKAEYTATGKMFDIGRSTYDAINRIIGGINPVDAGGKSEHDNGNGSLMRILPLAFYLKDEEDIEKRVKKIYEVSSITHGHMRSKIACHFYIEMAIRLIKGKSLKNSYLDAVGIIQEYYKDEEELKYFNRVLSGDIYKLDESEIKSSGYVIDTLEAALWCVLTTNSYKEAVLKAVNLGQDTDTVGAVTGGLVGIYYGMDQIPNEWIEAIKNKKLINNLSQSLYNKMYRS
;
A
#
# COMPACT_ATOMS: atom_id res chain seq x y z
N MET A 1 15.50 6.75 22.66
CA MET A 1 14.56 7.89 22.86
C MET A 1 15.32 8.89 23.72
N PHE A 2 15.82 9.96 23.12
CA PHE A 2 16.48 11.03 23.94
C PHE A 2 15.41 12.08 24.21
N GLU A 3 14.74 11.94 25.36
CA GLU A 3 13.89 12.96 25.92
C GLU A 3 14.80 13.92 26.68
N ARG A 4 14.80 15.20 26.32
CA ARG A 4 15.46 16.24 27.12
C ARG A 4 14.44 16.93 28.02
N TRP A 5 14.75 16.99 29.27
CA TRP A 5 14.00 17.70 30.31
C TRP A 5 14.30 19.18 30.21
N GLY A 6 13.27 20.00 30.17
CA GLY A 6 13.37 21.47 30.32
C GLY A 6 12.50 21.95 31.45
N LEU A 7 12.84 23.08 32.07
CA LEU A 7 12.00 23.78 33.00
C LEU A 7 11.14 24.81 32.26
N ASP A 8 9.82 24.71 32.35
CA ASP A 8 8.88 25.72 31.90
C ASP A 8 7.98 26.04 33.10
N GLU A 9 7.96 27.32 33.54
CA GLU A 9 7.21 27.80 34.71
C GLU A 9 7.41 26.96 36.00
N GLY A 10 8.58 26.33 36.18
CA GLY A 10 8.93 25.57 37.38
C GLY A 10 8.53 24.08 37.33
N GLU A 11 7.94 23.60 36.23
CA GLU A 11 7.63 22.18 36.01
C GLU A 11 8.56 21.55 34.95
N PHE A 12 8.88 20.27 35.12
CA PHE A 12 9.64 19.51 34.11
C PHE A 12 8.75 19.14 32.95
N VAL A 13 9.01 19.72 31.76
CA VAL A 13 8.29 19.42 30.52
C VAL A 13 9.20 18.68 29.57
N ILE A 14 8.71 17.55 29.02
CA ILE A 14 9.40 16.80 27.94
C ILE A 14 9.13 17.51 26.61
N LYS A 15 10.10 18.24 26.08
CA LYS A 15 10.00 18.85 24.74
C LYS A 15 10.55 17.89 23.69
N GLN A 16 9.75 17.59 22.66
CA GLN A 16 10.22 16.82 21.50
C GLN A 16 11.22 17.64 20.70
N VAL A 17 12.41 17.08 20.49
CA VAL A 17 13.42 17.70 19.62
C VAL A 17 12.99 17.60 18.18
N ILE A 18 12.53 18.70 17.57
CA ILE A 18 12.05 18.75 16.17
C ILE A 18 13.07 18.20 15.17
N CYS A 19 14.37 18.39 15.41
CA CYS A 19 15.43 17.88 14.55
C CYS A 19 15.42 16.36 14.37
N LYS A 20 14.80 15.58 15.27
CA LYS A 20 14.73 14.12 15.19
C LYS A 20 14.07 13.63 13.90
N SER A 21 13.11 14.37 13.34
CA SER A 21 12.40 14.09 12.11
C SER A 21 12.89 14.89 10.89
N CYS A 22 14.00 15.62 11.01
CA CYS A 22 14.52 16.46 9.94
C CYS A 22 15.42 15.67 8.96
N VAL A 23 15.26 15.93 7.65
CA VAL A 23 16.07 15.29 6.59
C VAL A 23 17.55 15.70 6.61
N TYR A 24 17.88 16.83 7.21
CA TYR A 24 19.24 17.38 7.22
C TYR A 24 20.07 16.94 8.43
N ARG A 25 19.45 16.26 9.40
CA ARG A 25 20.15 15.76 10.59
C ARG A 25 21.05 14.59 10.25
N ASP A 26 22.27 14.55 10.81
CA ASP A 26 23.14 13.39 10.73
C ASP A 26 22.51 12.19 11.44
N ALA A 27 22.64 10.99 10.88
CA ALA A 27 22.06 9.78 11.43
C ALA A 27 22.84 9.25 12.64
N ASN A 28 24.15 9.52 12.66
CA ASN A 28 25.10 8.98 13.65
C ASN A 28 25.40 9.98 14.76
N ASP A 29 25.22 11.29 14.51
CA ASP A 29 25.47 12.34 15.49
C ASP A 29 24.25 13.22 15.67
N VAL A 30 23.76 13.27 16.92
CA VAL A 30 22.55 14.01 17.29
C VAL A 30 22.71 15.52 17.28
N LEU A 31 23.95 16.00 17.29
CA LEU A 31 24.28 17.44 17.32
C LEU A 31 24.59 17.99 15.93
N LEU A 32 24.86 17.13 14.92
CA LEU A 32 25.22 17.54 13.58
C LEU A 32 24.03 17.62 12.62
N CYS A 33 24.13 18.58 11.69
CA CYS A 33 23.12 18.83 10.66
C CYS A 33 23.81 19.42 9.42
N SER A 34 23.55 18.87 8.24
CA SER A 34 24.15 19.35 6.98
C SER A 34 23.81 20.80 6.59
N LYS A 35 22.96 21.48 7.33
CA LYS A 35 22.57 22.89 7.15
C LYS A 35 23.23 23.86 8.13
N TYR A 36 23.99 23.34 9.08
CA TYR A 36 24.81 24.14 10.00
C TYR A 36 26.27 23.70 9.85
N GLU A 37 27.17 24.67 9.71
CA GLU A 37 28.62 24.42 9.56
C GLU A 37 29.22 23.76 10.79
N ASP A 38 28.67 24.14 11.96
CA ASP A 38 29.01 23.56 13.27
C ASP A 38 27.85 22.72 13.82
N GLU A 39 27.73 22.61 15.12
CA GLU A 39 26.63 21.94 15.80
C GLU A 39 25.28 22.67 15.63
N ILE A 40 24.17 21.95 15.71
CA ILE A 40 22.83 22.54 15.73
C ILE A 40 22.71 23.49 16.93
N PRO A 41 22.30 24.75 16.74
CA PRO A 41 22.16 25.71 17.85
C PRO A 41 21.33 25.16 19.01
N SER A 42 21.81 25.31 20.22
CA SER A 42 21.20 24.77 21.43
C SER A 42 19.74 25.21 21.62
N LYS A 43 19.39 26.43 21.23
CA LYS A 43 18.01 26.94 21.31
C LYS A 43 17.05 26.12 20.43
N ILE A 44 17.50 25.68 19.22
CA ILE A 44 16.71 24.80 18.33
C ILE A 44 16.61 23.40 18.94
N LEU A 45 17.73 22.86 19.48
CA LEU A 45 17.73 21.55 20.14
C LEU A 45 16.83 21.52 21.38
N LEU A 46 16.71 22.64 22.08
CA LEU A 46 15.84 22.78 23.24
C LEU A 46 14.39 23.11 22.89
N GLY A 47 14.08 23.34 21.59
CA GLY A 47 12.74 23.72 21.15
C GLY A 47 12.34 25.16 21.47
N ASN A 48 13.32 26.04 21.79
CA ASN A 48 13.08 27.46 22.12
C ASN A 48 13.06 28.34 20.86
N GLU A 49 13.56 27.85 19.73
CA GLU A 49 13.50 28.52 18.43
C GLU A 49 13.14 27.50 17.32
N GLU A 50 12.39 27.94 16.31
CA GLU A 50 12.10 27.14 15.12
C GLU A 50 13.32 27.07 14.21
N CYS A 51 13.59 25.89 13.65
CA CYS A 51 14.65 25.71 12.69
C CYS A 51 14.19 26.13 11.29
N LYS A 52 14.76 27.21 10.73
CA LYS A 52 14.46 27.68 9.36
C LYS A 52 14.75 26.66 8.24
N PHE A 53 15.54 25.66 8.54
CA PHE A 53 15.88 24.57 7.62
C PHE A 53 15.10 23.29 7.90
N PHE A 54 14.21 23.27 8.90
CA PHE A 54 13.47 22.08 9.26
C PHE A 54 12.68 21.54 8.06
N LYS A 55 12.93 20.27 7.73
CA LYS A 55 12.18 19.54 6.71
C LYS A 55 11.94 18.13 7.23
N VAL A 56 10.68 17.76 7.36
CA VAL A 56 10.28 16.42 7.80
C VAL A 56 10.84 15.36 6.85
N LYS A 57 11.45 14.33 7.41
CA LYS A 57 11.82 13.14 6.62
C LYS A 57 10.53 12.52 6.08
N LYS A 58 10.44 12.46 4.76
CA LYS A 58 9.30 11.83 4.08
C LYS A 58 9.28 10.35 4.43
N ASN A 59 8.15 9.89 4.93
CA ASN A 59 7.93 8.47 5.23
C ASN A 59 7.24 7.81 4.04
N ILE A 60 8.03 7.34 3.08
CA ILE A 60 7.53 6.73 1.84
C ILE A 60 6.67 5.48 2.08
N VAL A 61 6.86 4.80 3.21
CA VAL A 61 5.98 3.68 3.61
C VAL A 61 4.60 4.22 3.95
N LEU A 62 4.53 5.29 4.76
CA LEU A 62 3.26 5.93 5.09
C LEU A 62 2.59 6.55 3.86
N ASP A 63 3.37 7.15 2.96
CA ASP A 63 2.87 7.70 1.70
C ASP A 63 2.11 6.64 0.89
N GLY A 64 2.69 5.45 0.71
CA GLY A 64 2.06 4.36 -0.04
C GLY A 64 0.89 3.72 0.70
N ILE A 65 1.03 3.43 2.00
CA ILE A 65 -0.02 2.74 2.78
C ILE A 65 -1.22 3.66 3.02
N MET A 66 -1.01 4.95 3.30
CA MET A 66 -2.11 5.91 3.42
C MET A 66 -2.80 6.11 2.07
N GLY A 67 -2.01 6.19 0.99
CA GLY A 67 -2.56 6.26 -0.35
C GLY A 67 -3.44 5.06 -0.70
N LEU A 68 -3.02 3.85 -0.35
CA LEU A 68 -3.81 2.63 -0.50
C LEU A 68 -5.11 2.71 0.32
N ALA A 69 -5.03 3.04 1.61
CA ALA A 69 -6.17 3.08 2.51
C ALA A 69 -7.22 4.15 2.12
N VAL A 70 -6.77 5.29 1.58
CA VAL A 70 -7.67 6.33 1.05
C VAL A 70 -8.36 5.87 -0.22
N GLY A 71 -7.64 5.17 -1.11
CA GLY A 71 -8.20 4.61 -2.35
C GLY A 71 -9.28 3.56 -2.06
N ASP A 72 -9.00 2.63 -1.16
CA ASP A 72 -9.92 1.63 -0.61
C ASP A 72 -11.20 2.31 -0.05
N ALA A 73 -11.04 3.20 0.93
CA ALA A 73 -12.15 3.86 1.60
C ALA A 73 -13.03 4.74 0.68
N LEU A 74 -12.49 5.25 -0.42
CA LEU A 74 -13.25 5.96 -1.45
C LEU A 74 -14.12 5.01 -2.28
N GLY A 75 -13.64 3.78 -2.50
CA GLY A 75 -14.35 2.77 -3.30
C GLY A 75 -15.43 2.01 -2.53
N VAL A 76 -15.21 1.72 -1.24
CA VAL A 76 -16.13 0.93 -0.39
C VAL A 76 -17.63 1.31 -0.53
N PRO A 77 -18.03 2.60 -0.54
CA PRO A 77 -19.44 2.95 -0.63
C PRO A 77 -20.12 2.63 -1.98
N VAL A 78 -19.32 2.46 -3.03
CA VAL A 78 -19.82 2.30 -4.41
C VAL A 78 -19.36 0.99 -5.07
N GLU A 79 -18.82 0.06 -4.30
CA GLU A 79 -18.45 -1.26 -4.80
C GLU A 79 -19.69 -1.95 -5.38
N PHE A 80 -19.49 -2.68 -6.47
CA PHE A 80 -20.51 -3.30 -7.31
C PHE A 80 -21.43 -2.35 -8.10
N GLU A 81 -21.28 -1.02 -7.94
CA GLU A 81 -21.97 -0.09 -8.80
C GLU A 81 -21.50 -0.22 -10.25
N SER A 82 -22.41 -0.06 -11.20
CA SER A 82 -22.06 -0.08 -12.60
C SER A 82 -21.35 1.22 -13.00
N ARG A 83 -20.43 1.12 -13.99
CA ARG A 83 -19.77 2.30 -14.56
C ARG A 83 -20.76 3.34 -15.08
N GLU A 84 -21.90 2.91 -15.63
CA GLU A 84 -22.94 3.80 -16.11
C GLU A 84 -23.58 4.62 -14.97
N ASN A 85 -23.86 3.97 -13.84
CA ASN A 85 -24.38 4.65 -12.64
C ASN A 85 -23.38 5.68 -12.13
N LEU A 86 -22.08 5.34 -12.07
CA LEU A 86 -21.05 6.24 -11.62
C LEU A 86 -20.73 7.36 -12.60
N ARG A 87 -20.93 7.17 -13.91
CA ARG A 87 -20.88 8.28 -14.88
C ARG A 87 -21.97 9.31 -14.63
N ASN A 88 -23.17 8.86 -14.25
CA ASN A 88 -24.29 9.74 -13.93
C ASN A 88 -24.14 10.41 -12.55
N ASN A 89 -23.57 9.69 -11.58
CA ASN A 89 -23.37 10.14 -10.20
C ASN A 89 -21.93 9.85 -9.74
N PRO A 90 -20.93 10.58 -10.25
CA PRO A 90 -19.54 10.26 -9.99
C PRO A 90 -19.14 10.51 -8.53
N VAL A 91 -18.29 9.63 -8.01
CA VAL A 91 -17.58 9.86 -6.76
C VAL A 91 -16.66 11.07 -6.94
N LYS A 92 -16.77 12.07 -6.06
CA LYS A 92 -15.98 13.32 -6.10
C LYS A 92 -15.08 13.50 -4.88
N GLY A 93 -15.28 12.66 -3.88
CA GLY A 93 -14.55 12.70 -2.62
C GLY A 93 -15.02 11.62 -1.66
N MET A 94 -14.50 11.67 -0.44
CA MET A 94 -14.87 10.70 0.59
C MET A 94 -16.35 10.78 0.88
N MET A 95 -16.98 9.62 1.04
CA MET A 95 -18.39 9.48 1.36
C MET A 95 -18.59 8.24 2.23
N GLY A 96 -19.73 8.13 2.86
CA GLY A 96 -20.06 6.99 3.71
C GLY A 96 -21.31 6.26 3.25
N TYR A 97 -21.59 5.18 3.95
CA TYR A 97 -22.74 4.30 3.76
C TYR A 97 -22.67 3.52 2.44
N GLY A 98 -23.59 3.64 1.52
CA GLY A 98 -23.56 2.91 0.24
C GLY A 98 -23.63 1.39 0.43
N THR A 99 -22.89 0.65 -0.37
CA THR A 99 -22.96 -0.82 -0.49
C THR A 99 -22.90 -1.55 0.86
N TYR A 100 -21.93 -1.21 1.70
CA TYR A 100 -21.72 -1.89 2.98
C TYR A 100 -22.31 -1.16 4.19
N ASN A 101 -22.98 -0.03 3.98
CA ASN A 101 -23.54 0.80 5.06
C ASN A 101 -22.49 1.14 6.15
N GLN A 102 -21.26 1.45 5.76
CA GLN A 102 -20.18 1.82 6.65
C GLN A 102 -20.04 3.34 6.75
N PRO A 103 -19.59 3.88 7.90
CA PRO A 103 -19.28 5.30 8.04
C PRO A 103 -18.20 5.76 7.05
N GLU A 104 -18.23 7.04 6.69
CA GLU A 104 -17.22 7.70 5.87
C GLU A 104 -15.79 7.39 6.34
N GLY A 105 -14.88 7.12 5.40
CA GLY A 105 -13.48 6.81 5.67
C GLY A 105 -13.22 5.40 6.20
N THR A 106 -14.20 4.52 6.15
CA THR A 106 -14.03 3.09 6.49
C THR A 106 -13.44 2.36 5.29
N TRP A 107 -12.33 1.67 5.51
CA TRP A 107 -11.63 0.82 4.58
C TRP A 107 -11.95 -0.67 4.79
N SER A 108 -11.76 -1.50 3.76
CA SER A 108 -12.18 -2.90 3.64
C SER A 108 -11.11 -3.92 4.07
N ASP A 109 -11.20 -5.14 3.55
CA ASP A 109 -10.19 -6.19 3.70
C ASP A 109 -8.90 -5.86 2.95
N ASP A 110 -8.92 -5.02 1.91
CA ASP A 110 -7.74 -4.51 1.21
C ASP A 110 -6.72 -3.90 2.19
N THR A 111 -7.14 -2.90 2.93
CA THR A 111 -6.29 -2.26 3.93
C THR A 111 -6.05 -3.16 5.14
N SER A 112 -7.06 -3.93 5.59
CA SER A 112 -6.91 -4.87 6.71
C SER A 112 -5.79 -5.85 6.49
N LEU A 113 -5.78 -6.55 5.36
CA LEU A 113 -4.78 -7.56 5.02
C LEU A 113 -3.42 -6.95 4.67
N THR A 114 -3.43 -5.72 4.13
CA THR A 114 -2.21 -4.89 3.97
C THR A 114 -1.55 -4.63 5.33
N LEU A 115 -2.31 -4.24 6.35
CA LEU A 115 -1.80 -3.99 7.70
C LEU A 115 -1.30 -5.27 8.38
N CYS A 116 -1.94 -6.41 8.14
CA CYS A 116 -1.46 -7.73 8.57
C CYS A 116 -0.06 -8.03 7.99
N LEU A 117 0.13 -7.82 6.69
CA LEU A 117 1.43 -8.00 6.05
C LEU A 117 2.48 -7.02 6.60
N LEU A 118 2.10 -5.75 6.72
CA LEU A 118 2.97 -4.70 7.24
C LEU A 118 3.49 -5.05 8.64
N GLU A 119 2.62 -5.51 9.55
CA GLU A 119 3.03 -5.93 10.90
C GLU A 119 3.89 -7.20 10.88
N ALA A 120 3.62 -8.17 10.02
CA ALA A 120 4.46 -9.35 9.88
C ALA A 120 5.88 -9.01 9.41
N LEU A 121 6.03 -8.00 8.54
CA LEU A 121 7.33 -7.52 8.06
C LEU A 121 8.11 -6.73 9.12
N ILE A 122 7.45 -6.18 10.14
CA ILE A 122 8.10 -5.47 11.25
C ILE A 122 8.76 -6.45 12.23
N GLU A 123 8.29 -7.68 12.32
CA GLU A 123 8.86 -8.71 13.20
C GLU A 123 10.35 -8.89 12.95
N ARG A 124 11.11 -9.32 13.98
CA ARG A 124 12.57 -9.50 13.88
C ARG A 124 12.96 -10.34 12.66
N GLU A 125 12.22 -11.42 12.42
CA GLU A 125 12.33 -12.29 11.27
C GLU A 125 10.94 -12.51 10.68
N TYR A 126 10.77 -12.20 9.40
CA TYR A 126 9.51 -12.47 8.70
C TYR A 126 9.28 -13.98 8.56
N LYS A 127 8.09 -14.45 8.97
CA LYS A 127 7.61 -15.81 8.79
C LYS A 127 6.23 -15.81 8.15
N VAL A 128 6.06 -16.61 7.11
CA VAL A 128 4.77 -16.75 6.42
C VAL A 128 3.66 -17.23 7.36
N THR A 129 4.01 -18.08 8.34
CA THR A 129 3.08 -18.55 9.38
C THR A 129 2.61 -17.43 10.30
N SER A 130 3.46 -16.45 10.61
CA SER A 130 3.06 -15.28 11.38
C SER A 130 2.05 -14.44 10.62
N LEU A 131 2.28 -14.18 9.31
CA LEU A 131 1.33 -13.47 8.46
C LEU A 131 -0.01 -14.21 8.37
N ALA A 132 0.01 -15.52 8.14
CA ALA A 132 -1.20 -16.33 8.08
C ALA A 132 -2.01 -16.28 9.39
N ASN A 133 -1.32 -16.31 10.55
CA ASN A 133 -1.97 -16.16 11.84
C ASN A 133 -2.63 -14.77 12.02
N LYS A 134 -2.06 -13.71 11.44
CA LYS A 134 -2.68 -12.38 11.46
C LYS A 134 -3.95 -12.34 10.60
N PHE A 135 -3.97 -13.02 9.45
CA PHE A 135 -5.19 -13.19 8.65
C PHE A 135 -6.28 -13.95 9.42
N VAL A 136 -5.92 -15.00 10.13
CA VAL A 136 -6.86 -15.74 11.01
C VAL A 136 -7.40 -14.84 12.11
N LYS A 137 -6.57 -14.03 12.75
CA LYS A 137 -6.99 -13.08 13.79
C LYS A 137 -7.91 -11.99 13.23
N TRP A 138 -7.59 -11.44 12.05
CA TRP A 138 -8.49 -10.53 11.36
C TRP A 138 -9.86 -11.16 11.13
N TYR A 139 -9.90 -12.36 10.58
CA TYR A 139 -11.14 -13.07 10.29
C TYR A 139 -11.95 -13.43 11.56
N GLN A 140 -11.30 -13.96 12.60
CA GLN A 140 -12.00 -14.44 13.78
C GLN A 140 -12.25 -13.38 14.84
N LYS A 141 -11.43 -12.33 14.91
CA LYS A 141 -11.43 -11.36 16.00
C LYS A 141 -11.60 -9.91 15.55
N ALA A 142 -11.76 -9.67 14.24
CA ALA A 142 -11.80 -8.34 13.65
C ALA A 142 -10.59 -7.44 14.01
N GLU A 143 -9.42 -8.06 14.31
CA GLU A 143 -8.17 -7.33 14.44
C GLU A 143 -7.82 -6.66 13.09
N TYR A 144 -7.07 -5.57 13.08
CA TYR A 144 -6.70 -4.81 11.87
C TYR A 144 -7.88 -4.28 11.06
N THR A 145 -9.00 -3.97 11.68
CA THR A 145 -10.17 -3.40 11.01
C THR A 145 -10.32 -1.91 11.27
N ALA A 146 -11.03 -1.22 10.38
CA ALA A 146 -11.27 0.22 10.48
C ALA A 146 -12.10 0.60 11.73
N THR A 147 -13.11 -0.21 12.06
CA THR A 147 -14.12 0.11 13.07
C THR A 147 -14.31 -0.98 14.14
N GLY A 148 -13.44 -1.97 14.21
CA GLY A 148 -13.60 -3.13 15.08
C GLY A 148 -14.61 -4.17 14.55
N LYS A 149 -15.02 -4.05 13.30
CA LYS A 149 -15.91 -4.98 12.61
C LYS A 149 -15.28 -5.41 11.29
N MET A 150 -15.27 -6.70 11.03
CA MET A 150 -14.90 -7.26 9.74
C MET A 150 -16.15 -7.23 8.85
N PHE A 151 -15.98 -6.70 7.66
CA PHE A 151 -16.93 -6.80 6.57
C PHE A 151 -16.12 -7.00 5.30
N ASP A 152 -16.77 -7.41 4.25
CA ASP A 152 -16.15 -7.77 2.99
C ASP A 152 -15.03 -8.81 3.16
N ILE A 153 -15.14 -9.89 2.44
CA ILE A 153 -14.11 -10.91 2.34
C ILE A 153 -14.31 -11.68 1.02
N GLY A 154 -13.32 -11.65 0.16
CA GLY A 154 -13.33 -12.42 -1.07
C GLY A 154 -13.39 -13.94 -0.81
N ARG A 155 -14.14 -14.67 -1.64
CA ARG A 155 -14.33 -16.12 -1.51
C ARG A 155 -13.02 -16.89 -1.40
N SER A 156 -12.04 -16.63 -2.28
CA SER A 156 -10.74 -17.31 -2.26
C SER A 156 -9.97 -17.06 -0.96
N THR A 157 -10.07 -15.85 -0.41
CA THR A 157 -9.49 -15.49 0.90
C THR A 157 -10.17 -16.23 2.03
N TYR A 158 -11.51 -16.28 2.05
CA TYR A 158 -12.29 -17.01 3.04
C TYR A 158 -11.94 -18.50 3.04
N ASP A 159 -11.95 -19.15 1.87
CA ASP A 159 -11.67 -20.57 1.72
C ASP A 159 -10.23 -20.92 2.18
N ALA A 160 -9.27 -20.07 1.84
CA ALA A 160 -7.87 -20.26 2.23
C ALA A 160 -7.67 -20.09 3.75
N ILE A 161 -8.27 -19.08 4.37
CA ILE A 161 -8.20 -18.91 5.84
C ILE A 161 -8.80 -20.11 6.56
N ASN A 162 -9.93 -20.65 6.09
CA ASN A 162 -10.52 -21.86 6.68
C ASN A 162 -9.61 -23.09 6.51
N ARG A 163 -8.91 -23.23 5.37
CA ARG A 163 -7.90 -24.30 5.20
C ARG A 163 -6.73 -24.14 6.19
N ILE A 164 -6.28 -22.91 6.43
CA ILE A 164 -5.23 -22.64 7.43
C ILE A 164 -5.71 -22.99 8.84
N ILE A 165 -6.93 -22.60 9.21
CA ILE A 165 -7.55 -22.98 10.49
C ILE A 165 -7.65 -24.51 10.63
N GLY A 166 -7.92 -25.22 9.53
CA GLY A 166 -7.92 -26.68 9.45
C GLY A 166 -6.53 -27.33 9.45
N GLY A 167 -5.43 -26.55 9.58
CA GLY A 167 -4.07 -27.08 9.71
C GLY A 167 -3.29 -27.22 8.40
N ILE A 168 -3.80 -26.70 7.28
CA ILE A 168 -3.05 -26.66 6.02
C ILE A 168 -1.90 -25.64 6.12
N ASN A 169 -0.74 -26.01 5.59
CA ASN A 169 0.40 -25.10 5.53
C ASN A 169 0.02 -23.81 4.77
N PRO A 170 0.29 -22.61 5.29
CA PRO A 170 -0.11 -21.35 4.67
C PRO A 170 0.26 -21.19 3.19
N VAL A 171 1.44 -21.66 2.77
CA VAL A 171 1.87 -21.55 1.35
C VAL A 171 1.11 -22.49 0.40
N ASP A 172 0.37 -23.44 0.96
CA ASP A 172 -0.46 -24.40 0.21
C ASP A 172 -1.97 -24.12 0.35
N ALA A 173 -2.34 -23.11 1.14
CA ALA A 173 -3.73 -22.83 1.46
C ALA A 173 -4.47 -22.08 0.34
N GLY A 174 -3.78 -21.26 -0.46
CA GLY A 174 -4.37 -20.52 -1.57
C GLY A 174 -4.83 -21.42 -2.72
N GLY A 175 -6.00 -21.12 -3.27
CA GLY A 175 -6.55 -21.82 -4.44
C GLY A 175 -5.62 -21.73 -5.65
N LYS A 176 -5.57 -22.80 -6.44
CA LYS A 176 -4.65 -22.95 -7.60
C LYS A 176 -5.39 -23.22 -8.91
N SER A 177 -6.72 -23.23 -8.88
CA SER A 177 -7.52 -23.43 -10.10
C SER A 177 -7.63 -22.14 -10.91
N GLU A 178 -8.06 -22.24 -12.16
CA GLU A 178 -8.31 -21.10 -13.04
C GLU A 178 -9.36 -20.12 -12.45
N HIS A 179 -10.28 -20.62 -11.62
CA HIS A 179 -11.30 -19.83 -10.95
C HIS A 179 -10.83 -19.13 -9.66
N ASP A 180 -9.57 -19.37 -9.25
CA ASP A 180 -8.98 -18.79 -8.04
C ASP A 180 -8.09 -17.57 -8.33
N ASN A 181 -8.35 -16.88 -9.44
CA ASN A 181 -7.60 -15.71 -9.90
C ASN A 181 -8.26 -14.37 -9.53
N GLY A 182 -8.81 -14.28 -8.32
CA GLY A 182 -9.22 -13.00 -7.74
C GLY A 182 -8.01 -12.11 -7.40
N ASN A 183 -8.27 -10.84 -7.17
CA ASN A 183 -7.27 -9.82 -6.86
C ASN A 183 -6.83 -9.77 -5.39
N GLY A 184 -7.41 -10.59 -4.50
CA GLY A 184 -7.21 -10.51 -3.05
C GLY A 184 -5.78 -10.72 -2.55
N SER A 185 -4.83 -11.20 -3.36
CA SER A 185 -3.41 -11.13 -3.03
C SER A 185 -2.74 -9.86 -3.55
N LEU A 186 -3.17 -9.34 -4.70
CA LEU A 186 -2.65 -8.11 -5.31
C LEU A 186 -2.94 -6.89 -4.43
N MET A 187 -4.17 -6.75 -3.97
CA MET A 187 -4.66 -5.61 -3.19
C MET A 187 -3.83 -5.31 -1.94
N ARG A 188 -3.28 -6.35 -1.31
CA ARG A 188 -2.62 -6.26 -0.01
C ARG A 188 -1.09 -6.35 -0.05
N ILE A 189 -0.46 -6.57 -1.23
CA ILE A 189 0.96 -6.97 -1.30
C ILE A 189 1.94 -5.79 -1.21
N LEU A 190 1.47 -4.55 -1.33
CA LEU A 190 2.31 -3.35 -1.39
C LEU A 190 3.40 -3.25 -0.31
N PRO A 191 3.16 -3.59 0.98
CA PRO A 191 4.20 -3.52 2.02
C PRO A 191 5.47 -4.29 1.68
N LEU A 192 5.35 -5.37 0.88
CA LEU A 192 6.48 -6.18 0.48
C LEU A 192 7.46 -5.44 -0.44
N ALA A 193 6.99 -4.44 -1.21
CA ALA A 193 7.85 -3.61 -2.04
C ALA A 193 8.86 -2.81 -1.21
N PHE A 194 8.45 -2.26 -0.07
CA PHE A 194 9.34 -1.55 0.85
C PHE A 194 10.35 -2.50 1.51
N TYR A 195 9.93 -3.73 1.81
CA TYR A 195 10.79 -4.74 2.41
C TYR A 195 11.84 -5.28 1.43
N LEU A 196 11.49 -5.41 0.15
CA LEU A 196 12.35 -5.97 -0.91
C LEU A 196 13.11 -4.92 -1.73
N LYS A 197 12.98 -3.63 -1.44
CA LYS A 197 13.53 -2.52 -2.25
C LYS A 197 15.04 -2.62 -2.53
N ASP A 198 15.79 -3.24 -1.62
CA ASP A 198 17.25 -3.40 -1.69
C ASP A 198 17.68 -4.84 -2.00
N GLU A 199 16.74 -5.79 -2.18
CA GLU A 199 17.08 -7.15 -2.62
C GLU A 199 17.31 -7.16 -4.13
N GLU A 200 18.54 -7.42 -4.55
CA GLU A 200 18.93 -7.42 -5.96
C GLU A 200 18.67 -8.76 -6.65
N ASP A 201 18.66 -9.87 -5.88
CA ASP A 201 18.42 -11.21 -6.39
C ASP A 201 16.91 -11.38 -6.72
N ILE A 202 16.59 -11.47 -8.02
CA ILE A 202 15.23 -11.63 -8.51
C ILE A 202 14.56 -12.91 -8.00
N GLU A 203 15.30 -14.01 -7.88
CA GLU A 203 14.75 -15.28 -7.40
C GLU A 203 14.32 -15.19 -5.94
N LYS A 204 15.07 -14.47 -5.12
CA LYS A 204 14.68 -14.21 -3.73
C LYS A 204 13.45 -13.33 -3.65
N ARG A 205 13.35 -12.29 -4.51
CA ARG A 205 12.15 -11.45 -4.56
C ARG A 205 10.92 -12.27 -4.96
N VAL A 206 11.03 -13.01 -6.06
CA VAL A 206 9.93 -13.85 -6.58
C VAL A 206 9.50 -14.89 -5.55
N LYS A 207 10.43 -15.59 -4.93
CA LYS A 207 10.12 -16.55 -3.87
C LYS A 207 9.29 -15.93 -2.76
N LYS A 208 9.66 -14.73 -2.30
CA LYS A 208 8.96 -14.03 -1.22
C LYS A 208 7.57 -13.56 -1.67
N ILE A 209 7.45 -13.05 -2.90
CA ILE A 209 6.17 -12.65 -3.49
C ILE A 209 5.23 -13.86 -3.60
N TYR A 210 5.74 -14.99 -4.05
CA TYR A 210 4.96 -16.23 -4.16
C TYR A 210 4.51 -16.77 -2.80
N GLU A 211 5.38 -16.74 -1.79
CA GLU A 211 5.01 -17.12 -0.41
C GLU A 211 3.83 -16.27 0.10
N VAL A 212 3.88 -14.95 -0.08
CA VAL A 212 2.83 -14.03 0.38
C VAL A 212 1.53 -14.20 -0.40
N SER A 213 1.59 -14.29 -1.73
CA SER A 213 0.41 -14.49 -2.57
C SER A 213 -0.27 -15.81 -2.28
N SER A 214 0.50 -16.89 -2.18
CA SER A 214 0.00 -18.27 -2.05
C SER A 214 -0.76 -18.55 -0.76
N ILE A 215 -0.67 -17.67 0.25
CA ILE A 215 -1.49 -17.82 1.47
C ILE A 215 -2.99 -17.89 1.11
N THR A 216 -3.42 -17.13 0.09
CA THR A 216 -4.84 -17.08 -0.33
C THR A 216 -5.03 -17.32 -1.83
N HIS A 217 -4.06 -16.97 -2.67
CA HIS A 217 -4.13 -17.04 -4.13
C HIS A 217 -2.86 -17.71 -4.68
N GLY A 218 -2.95 -19.01 -4.90
CA GLY A 218 -1.81 -19.84 -5.29
C GLY A 218 -1.62 -19.99 -6.80
N HIS A 219 -2.55 -19.50 -7.63
CA HIS A 219 -2.46 -19.61 -9.08
C HIS A 219 -1.39 -18.68 -9.67
N MET A 220 -0.79 -19.09 -10.81
CA MET A 220 0.33 -18.36 -11.40
C MET A 220 -0.05 -16.95 -11.86
N ARG A 221 -1.25 -16.70 -12.37
CA ARG A 221 -1.72 -15.35 -12.76
C ARG A 221 -1.67 -14.38 -11.57
N SER A 222 -2.16 -14.79 -10.39
CA SER A 222 -2.12 -13.95 -9.20
C SER A 222 -0.69 -13.65 -8.76
N LYS A 223 0.21 -14.63 -8.88
CA LYS A 223 1.64 -14.47 -8.57
C LYS A 223 2.36 -13.52 -9.54
N ILE A 224 2.09 -13.66 -10.85
CA ILE A 224 2.67 -12.77 -11.87
C ILE A 224 2.17 -11.34 -11.67
N ALA A 225 0.87 -11.13 -11.41
CA ALA A 225 0.31 -9.82 -11.14
C ALA A 225 0.95 -9.17 -9.91
N CYS A 226 1.11 -9.92 -8.82
CA CYS A 226 1.81 -9.47 -7.62
C CYS A 226 3.28 -9.11 -7.91
N HIS A 227 3.99 -9.92 -8.71
CA HIS A 227 5.37 -9.64 -9.08
C HIS A 227 5.48 -8.35 -9.91
N PHE A 228 4.62 -8.18 -10.91
CA PHE A 228 4.56 -6.94 -11.70
C PHE A 228 4.37 -5.70 -10.79
N TYR A 229 3.38 -5.76 -9.92
CA TYR A 229 3.04 -4.66 -9.02
C TYR A 229 4.20 -4.30 -8.08
N ILE A 230 4.85 -5.31 -7.50
CA ILE A 230 6.02 -5.12 -6.62
C ILE A 230 7.20 -4.52 -7.40
N GLU A 231 7.49 -5.01 -8.61
CA GLU A 231 8.60 -4.48 -9.41
C GLU A 231 8.35 -3.02 -9.80
N MET A 232 7.12 -2.64 -10.15
CA MET A 232 6.78 -1.24 -10.40
C MET A 232 6.91 -0.39 -9.13
N ALA A 233 6.37 -0.87 -8.00
CA ALA A 233 6.44 -0.14 -6.73
C ALA A 233 7.88 0.07 -6.25
N ILE A 234 8.77 -0.93 -6.37
CA ILE A 234 10.20 -0.79 -6.05
C ILE A 234 10.85 0.34 -6.86
N ARG A 235 10.50 0.48 -8.14
CA ARG A 235 11.07 1.54 -9.00
C ARG A 235 10.56 2.91 -8.61
N LEU A 236 9.29 3.01 -8.23
CA LEU A 236 8.73 4.25 -7.68
C LEU A 236 9.42 4.63 -6.36
N ILE A 237 9.64 3.67 -5.46
CA ILE A 237 10.39 3.86 -4.20
C ILE A 237 11.83 4.37 -4.49
N LYS A 238 12.45 3.89 -5.58
CA LYS A 238 13.77 4.34 -6.05
C LYS A 238 13.73 5.67 -6.84
N GLY A 239 12.58 6.34 -6.92
CA GLY A 239 12.43 7.67 -7.51
C GLY A 239 12.28 7.70 -9.03
N LYS A 240 11.99 6.59 -9.69
CA LYS A 240 11.70 6.58 -11.13
C LYS A 240 10.31 7.17 -11.42
N SER A 241 10.13 7.72 -12.61
CA SER A 241 8.81 8.20 -13.08
C SER A 241 7.81 7.05 -13.23
N LEU A 242 6.51 7.35 -13.18
CA LEU A 242 5.44 6.37 -13.36
C LEU A 242 5.64 5.55 -14.65
N LYS A 243 5.86 6.24 -15.77
CA LYS A 243 6.06 5.58 -17.08
C LYS A 243 7.30 4.69 -17.10
N ASN A 244 8.43 5.16 -16.60
CA ASN A 244 9.66 4.35 -16.60
C ASN A 244 9.55 3.16 -15.63
N SER A 245 8.87 3.33 -14.49
CA SER A 245 8.62 2.25 -13.54
C SER A 245 7.75 1.15 -14.16
N TYR A 246 6.72 1.53 -14.92
CA TYR A 246 5.89 0.60 -15.68
C TYR A 246 6.70 -0.14 -16.76
N LEU A 247 7.45 0.58 -17.60
CA LEU A 247 8.23 -0.03 -18.69
C LEU A 247 9.32 -0.99 -18.18
N ASP A 248 9.99 -0.63 -17.09
CA ASP A 248 10.96 -1.52 -16.45
C ASP A 248 10.30 -2.79 -15.91
N ALA A 249 9.11 -2.67 -15.29
CA ALA A 249 8.36 -3.83 -14.81
C ALA A 249 7.94 -4.72 -15.98
N VAL A 250 7.46 -4.15 -17.10
CA VAL A 250 7.15 -4.89 -18.34
C VAL A 250 8.35 -5.72 -18.79
N GLY A 251 9.54 -5.11 -18.91
CA GLY A 251 10.72 -5.82 -19.38
C GLY A 251 11.14 -6.97 -18.46
N ILE A 252 11.05 -6.76 -17.14
CA ILE A 252 11.38 -7.80 -16.16
C ILE A 252 10.42 -8.98 -16.22
N ILE A 253 9.12 -8.70 -16.25
CA ILE A 253 8.11 -9.75 -16.30
C ILE A 253 8.17 -10.55 -17.59
N GLN A 254 8.37 -9.88 -18.74
CA GLN A 254 8.54 -10.54 -20.03
C GLN A 254 9.76 -11.47 -20.04
N GLU A 255 10.90 -11.02 -19.52
CA GLU A 255 12.11 -11.85 -19.51
C GLU A 255 12.01 -12.99 -18.49
N TYR A 256 11.51 -12.70 -17.28
CA TYR A 256 11.43 -13.71 -16.21
C TYR A 256 10.45 -14.84 -16.53
N TYR A 257 9.31 -14.52 -17.16
CA TYR A 257 8.23 -15.48 -17.46
C TYR A 257 8.11 -15.86 -18.94
N LYS A 258 9.17 -15.67 -19.73
CA LYS A 258 9.13 -15.93 -21.19
C LYS A 258 8.62 -17.33 -21.59
N ASP A 259 8.87 -18.32 -20.73
CA ASP A 259 8.48 -19.73 -20.95
C ASP A 259 7.21 -20.12 -20.14
N GLU A 260 6.55 -19.16 -19.45
CA GLU A 260 5.37 -19.41 -18.63
C GLU A 260 4.08 -19.23 -19.45
N GLU A 261 3.27 -20.28 -19.53
CA GLU A 261 2.04 -20.28 -20.35
C GLU A 261 1.02 -19.23 -19.91
N GLU A 262 0.96 -18.90 -18.62
CA GLU A 262 0.04 -17.92 -18.06
C GLU A 262 0.39 -16.49 -18.45
N LEU A 263 1.61 -16.22 -18.96
CA LEU A 263 2.03 -14.89 -19.39
C LEU A 263 1.14 -14.33 -20.52
N LYS A 264 0.57 -15.19 -21.36
CA LYS A 264 -0.32 -14.80 -22.49
C LYS A 264 -1.53 -13.96 -22.05
N TYR A 265 -2.00 -14.13 -20.81
CA TYR A 265 -3.13 -13.36 -20.29
C TYR A 265 -2.75 -11.91 -19.93
N PHE A 266 -1.46 -11.60 -19.85
CA PHE A 266 -0.93 -10.27 -19.54
C PHE A 266 -0.59 -9.44 -20.79
N ASN A 267 -0.93 -9.87 -21.98
CA ASN A 267 -0.53 -9.21 -23.24
C ASN A 267 -0.82 -7.70 -23.25
N ARG A 268 -1.98 -7.25 -22.72
CA ARG A 268 -2.32 -5.83 -22.66
C ARG A 268 -1.50 -5.09 -21.62
N VAL A 269 -1.33 -5.67 -20.42
CA VAL A 269 -0.48 -5.13 -19.35
C VAL A 269 0.97 -5.01 -19.82
N LEU A 270 1.45 -5.96 -20.62
CA LEU A 270 2.83 -6.04 -21.09
C LEU A 270 3.07 -5.36 -22.47
N SER A 271 2.06 -4.71 -23.04
CA SER A 271 2.18 -4.03 -24.35
C SER A 271 3.15 -2.84 -24.34
N GLY A 272 3.43 -2.28 -23.16
CA GLY A 272 4.24 -1.05 -23.02
C GLY A 272 3.47 0.24 -23.30
N ASP A 273 2.22 0.15 -23.71
CA ASP A 273 1.39 1.30 -24.10
C ASP A 273 -0.06 1.27 -23.59
N ILE A 274 -0.31 0.56 -22.48
CA ILE A 274 -1.62 0.46 -21.83
C ILE A 274 -2.33 1.81 -21.65
N TYR A 275 -1.58 2.89 -21.47
CA TYR A 275 -2.09 4.26 -21.34
C TYR A 275 -2.72 4.83 -22.61
N LYS A 276 -2.63 4.13 -23.75
CA LYS A 276 -3.27 4.51 -25.01
C LYS A 276 -4.66 3.92 -25.18
N LEU A 277 -5.05 2.96 -24.32
CA LEU A 277 -6.36 2.32 -24.38
C LEU A 277 -7.47 3.32 -24.05
N ASP A 278 -8.63 3.14 -24.70
CA ASP A 278 -9.83 3.90 -24.35
C ASP A 278 -10.43 3.34 -23.04
N GLU A 279 -11.09 4.22 -22.27
CA GLU A 279 -11.73 3.81 -21.00
C GLU A 279 -12.73 2.66 -21.20
N SER A 280 -13.41 2.61 -22.34
CA SER A 280 -14.38 1.55 -22.65
C SER A 280 -13.76 0.17 -22.77
N GLU A 281 -12.45 0.09 -23.01
CA GLU A 281 -11.69 -1.15 -23.12
C GLU A 281 -11.20 -1.65 -21.75
N ILE A 282 -11.17 -0.77 -20.72
CA ILE A 282 -10.67 -1.10 -19.38
C ILE A 282 -11.76 -1.78 -18.58
N LYS A 283 -11.49 -2.98 -18.11
CA LYS A 283 -12.33 -3.70 -17.15
C LYS A 283 -11.85 -3.41 -15.73
N SER A 284 -12.78 -3.45 -14.77
CA SER A 284 -12.53 -3.16 -13.35
C SER A 284 -13.18 -4.21 -12.44
N SER A 285 -13.17 -5.47 -12.88
CA SER A 285 -13.72 -6.57 -12.09
C SER A 285 -12.73 -7.07 -11.03
N GLY A 286 -13.22 -7.91 -10.10
CA GLY A 286 -12.37 -8.60 -9.10
C GLY A 286 -11.39 -9.64 -9.67
N TYR A 287 -11.30 -9.77 -11.00
CA TYR A 287 -10.28 -10.59 -11.64
C TYR A 287 -8.92 -9.88 -11.59
N VAL A 288 -7.89 -10.58 -11.14
CA VAL A 288 -6.58 -9.98 -10.81
C VAL A 288 -5.95 -9.19 -11.95
N ILE A 289 -6.14 -9.62 -13.21
CA ILE A 289 -5.58 -8.92 -14.38
C ILE A 289 -6.40 -7.66 -14.67
N ASP A 290 -7.73 -7.73 -14.59
CA ASP A 290 -8.60 -6.56 -14.79
C ASP A 290 -8.27 -5.45 -13.76
N THR A 291 -8.10 -5.82 -12.48
CA THR A 291 -7.68 -4.90 -11.42
C THR A 291 -6.31 -4.29 -11.68
N LEU A 292 -5.30 -5.11 -12.04
CA LEU A 292 -3.95 -4.61 -12.34
C LEU A 292 -3.97 -3.66 -13.55
N GLU A 293 -4.65 -4.05 -14.63
CA GLU A 293 -4.79 -3.25 -15.84
C GLU A 293 -5.46 -1.90 -15.57
N ALA A 294 -6.60 -1.92 -14.84
CA ALA A 294 -7.33 -0.73 -14.48
C ALA A 294 -6.46 0.24 -13.64
N ALA A 295 -5.78 -0.28 -12.63
CA ALA A 295 -4.91 0.52 -11.79
C ALA A 295 -3.76 1.15 -12.58
N LEU A 296 -3.07 0.36 -13.42
CA LEU A 296 -1.98 0.87 -14.28
C LEU A 296 -2.46 1.94 -15.25
N TRP A 297 -3.61 1.73 -15.87
CA TRP A 297 -4.20 2.70 -16.77
C TRP A 297 -4.54 4.01 -16.05
N CYS A 298 -5.16 3.95 -14.87
CA CYS A 298 -5.45 5.14 -14.07
C CYS A 298 -4.18 5.89 -13.67
N VAL A 299 -3.15 5.17 -13.21
CA VAL A 299 -1.85 5.72 -12.80
C VAL A 299 -1.15 6.44 -13.96
N LEU A 300 -1.18 5.86 -15.16
CA LEU A 300 -0.43 6.35 -16.32
C LEU A 300 -1.17 7.42 -17.15
N THR A 301 -2.47 7.62 -16.91
CA THR A 301 -3.31 8.58 -17.66
C THR A 301 -3.79 9.76 -16.84
N THR A 302 -3.22 9.98 -15.65
CA THR A 302 -3.55 11.08 -14.75
C THR A 302 -2.30 11.77 -14.24
N ASN A 303 -2.45 12.99 -13.69
CA ASN A 303 -1.32 13.82 -13.29
C ASN A 303 -1.31 14.19 -11.80
N SER A 304 -2.21 13.60 -11.00
CA SER A 304 -2.26 13.82 -9.55
C SER A 304 -2.81 12.59 -8.82
N TYR A 305 -2.52 12.50 -7.52
CA TYR A 305 -3.10 11.47 -6.66
C TYR A 305 -4.64 11.46 -6.75
N LYS A 306 -5.25 12.66 -6.59
CA LYS A 306 -6.71 12.83 -6.59
C LYS A 306 -7.33 12.34 -7.89
N GLU A 307 -6.79 12.76 -9.03
CA GLU A 307 -7.29 12.33 -10.33
C GLU A 307 -7.19 10.83 -10.53
N ALA A 308 -6.06 10.22 -10.18
CA ALA A 308 -5.83 8.79 -10.35
C ALA A 308 -6.83 7.94 -9.56
N VAL A 309 -7.00 8.26 -8.29
CA VAL A 309 -7.87 7.49 -7.40
C VAL A 309 -9.35 7.70 -7.73
N LEU A 310 -9.78 8.94 -8.00
CA LEU A 310 -11.16 9.18 -8.44
C LEU A 310 -11.45 8.51 -9.78
N LYS A 311 -10.50 8.49 -10.71
CA LYS A 311 -10.65 7.77 -11.97
C LYS A 311 -10.81 6.28 -11.74
N ALA A 312 -10.01 5.68 -10.86
CA ALA A 312 -10.07 4.27 -10.49
C ALA A 312 -11.44 3.88 -9.90
N VAL A 313 -11.89 4.61 -8.90
CA VAL A 313 -13.18 4.36 -8.23
C VAL A 313 -14.36 4.52 -9.20
N ASN A 314 -14.33 5.50 -10.11
CA ASN A 314 -15.40 5.73 -11.07
C ASN A 314 -15.43 4.76 -12.27
N LEU A 315 -14.50 3.79 -12.33
CA LEU A 315 -14.59 2.68 -13.28
C LEU A 315 -15.73 1.71 -12.96
N GLY A 316 -16.20 1.71 -11.71
CA GLY A 316 -17.27 0.82 -11.27
C GLY A 316 -16.81 -0.60 -10.97
N GLN A 317 -17.74 -1.48 -10.63
CA GLN A 317 -17.50 -2.88 -10.25
C GLN A 317 -16.70 -2.99 -8.94
N ASP A 318 -15.44 -3.41 -8.97
CA ASP A 318 -14.56 -3.61 -7.82
C ASP A 318 -13.79 -2.30 -7.53
N THR A 319 -14.51 -1.35 -6.97
CA THR A 319 -14.07 0.05 -6.88
C THR A 319 -13.06 0.29 -5.75
N ASP A 320 -13.19 -0.39 -4.64
CA ASP A 320 -12.30 -0.30 -3.48
C ASP A 320 -10.94 -0.93 -3.79
N THR A 321 -10.91 -2.14 -4.36
CA THR A 321 -9.64 -2.77 -4.73
C THR A 321 -8.92 -2.01 -5.85
N VAL A 322 -9.62 -1.58 -6.93
CA VAL A 322 -8.97 -0.77 -7.98
C VAL A 322 -8.47 0.55 -7.40
N GLY A 323 -9.26 1.17 -6.50
CA GLY A 323 -8.88 2.36 -5.75
C GLY A 323 -7.65 2.14 -4.87
N ALA A 324 -7.60 1.04 -4.11
CA ALA A 324 -6.49 0.69 -3.22
C ALA A 324 -5.18 0.45 -3.99
N VAL A 325 -5.23 -0.39 -5.04
CA VAL A 325 -4.05 -0.72 -5.87
C VAL A 325 -3.51 0.53 -6.57
N THR A 326 -4.39 1.37 -7.12
CA THR A 326 -4.03 2.67 -7.71
C THR A 326 -3.44 3.59 -6.66
N GLY A 327 -4.16 3.78 -5.54
CA GLY A 327 -3.80 4.68 -4.44
C GLY A 327 -2.43 4.37 -3.84
N GLY A 328 -2.09 3.09 -3.74
CA GLY A 328 -0.78 2.65 -3.26
C GLY A 328 0.37 3.13 -4.14
N LEU A 329 0.29 2.96 -5.46
CA LEU A 329 1.32 3.40 -6.41
C LEU A 329 1.45 4.93 -6.47
N VAL A 330 0.32 5.64 -6.62
CA VAL A 330 0.34 7.10 -6.69
C VAL A 330 0.63 7.74 -5.34
N GLY A 331 0.33 7.07 -4.22
CA GLY A 331 0.75 7.46 -2.88
C GLY A 331 2.28 7.47 -2.74
N ILE A 332 2.96 6.41 -3.20
CA ILE A 332 4.44 6.37 -3.26
C ILE A 332 4.98 7.50 -4.14
N TYR A 333 4.40 7.69 -5.32
CA TYR A 333 4.93 8.62 -6.32
C TYR A 333 4.72 10.09 -5.97
N TYR A 334 3.49 10.48 -5.64
CA TYR A 334 3.16 11.88 -5.31
C TYR A 334 3.42 12.22 -3.85
N GLY A 335 3.27 11.25 -2.94
CA GLY A 335 3.40 11.42 -1.51
C GLY A 335 2.11 11.86 -0.82
N MET A 336 2.06 11.66 0.49
CA MET A 336 0.90 11.96 1.33
C MET A 336 0.47 13.43 1.27
N ASP A 337 1.41 14.35 1.05
CA ASP A 337 1.12 15.79 0.92
C ASP A 337 0.23 16.14 -0.30
N GLN A 338 0.10 15.23 -1.26
CA GLN A 338 -0.74 15.39 -2.45
C GLN A 338 -2.10 14.69 -2.31
N ILE A 339 -2.32 13.96 -1.22
CA ILE A 339 -3.64 13.41 -0.87
C ILE A 339 -4.48 14.54 -0.26
N PRO A 340 -5.73 14.78 -0.69
CA PRO A 340 -6.59 15.77 -0.06
C PRO A 340 -6.66 15.56 1.45
N ASN A 341 -6.40 16.61 2.22
CA ASN A 341 -6.32 16.52 3.68
C ASN A 341 -7.64 16.05 4.30
N GLU A 342 -8.77 16.48 3.76
CA GLU A 342 -10.10 16.04 4.18
C GLU A 342 -10.29 14.52 4.04
N TRP A 343 -9.67 13.88 3.04
CA TRP A 343 -9.74 12.43 2.87
C TRP A 343 -8.91 11.70 3.93
N ILE A 344 -7.69 12.21 4.21
CA ILE A 344 -6.83 11.67 5.26
C ILE A 344 -7.49 11.78 6.63
N GLU A 345 -8.15 12.93 6.91
CA GLU A 345 -8.81 13.15 8.20
C GLU A 345 -10.05 12.26 8.39
N ALA A 346 -10.74 11.89 7.31
CA ALA A 346 -11.89 10.98 7.37
C ALA A 346 -11.48 9.53 7.70
N ILE A 347 -10.26 9.09 7.34
CA ILE A 347 -9.81 7.70 7.50
C ILE A 347 -9.98 7.21 8.93
N LYS A 348 -10.71 6.12 9.08
CA LYS A 348 -10.91 5.45 10.37
C LYS A 348 -9.64 4.73 10.80
N ASN A 349 -9.45 4.63 12.12
CA ASN A 349 -8.29 3.95 12.72
C ASN A 349 -6.93 4.39 12.13
N LYS A 350 -6.83 5.65 11.69
CA LYS A 350 -5.61 6.27 11.11
C LYS A 350 -4.37 6.05 11.98
N LYS A 351 -4.53 5.97 13.30
CA LYS A 351 -3.44 5.73 14.25
C LYS A 351 -2.76 4.37 14.01
N LEU A 352 -3.52 3.33 13.68
CA LEU A 352 -2.96 2.00 13.38
C LEU A 352 -2.10 2.06 12.12
N ILE A 353 -2.62 2.67 11.04
CA ILE A 353 -1.90 2.87 9.78
C ILE A 353 -0.58 3.61 10.03
N ASN A 354 -0.64 4.74 10.73
CA ASN A 354 0.53 5.57 11.03
C ASN A 354 1.59 4.79 11.84
N ASN A 355 1.18 4.08 12.89
CA ASN A 355 2.09 3.37 13.77
C ASN A 355 2.81 2.23 13.05
N LEU A 356 2.08 1.40 12.30
CA LEU A 356 2.67 0.29 11.57
C LEU A 356 3.57 0.78 10.43
N SER A 357 3.13 1.78 9.66
CA SER A 357 3.94 2.37 8.59
C SER A 357 5.23 2.99 9.13
N GLN A 358 5.15 3.70 10.26
CA GLN A 358 6.35 4.27 10.90
C GLN A 358 7.30 3.18 11.42
N SER A 359 6.76 2.08 11.94
CA SER A 359 7.56 0.97 12.44
C SER A 359 8.32 0.26 11.30
N LEU A 360 7.65 -0.01 10.17
CA LEU A 360 8.33 -0.59 9.00
C LEU A 360 9.36 0.40 8.42
N TYR A 361 9.01 1.69 8.31
CA TYR A 361 9.96 2.71 7.88
C TYR A 361 11.22 2.73 8.75
N ASN A 362 11.07 2.70 10.07
CA ASN A 362 12.21 2.68 10.99
C ASN A 362 13.07 1.43 10.79
N LYS A 363 12.46 0.26 10.60
CA LYS A 363 13.17 -0.99 10.33
C LYS A 363 13.97 -0.94 9.02
N MET A 364 13.39 -0.37 7.95
CA MET A 364 13.98 -0.44 6.60
C MET A 364 14.91 0.73 6.24
N TYR A 365 14.83 1.85 6.96
CA TYR A 365 15.55 3.08 6.60
C TYR A 365 16.39 3.67 7.74
N ARG A 366 16.36 3.05 8.95
CA ARG A 366 17.09 3.54 10.12
C ARG A 366 17.87 2.44 10.85
N SER A 367 17.88 1.21 10.32
CA SER A 367 18.68 0.09 10.84
C SER A 367 20.12 0.17 10.35
#